data_8eb5e03da131a4595faffc6e04ac3c12
#
_entry.id   8eb5e03da131a4595faffc6e04ac3c12
#
_cell.length_a   1.000
_cell.length_b   1.000
_cell.length_c   1.000
_cell.angle_alpha   90.00
_cell.angle_beta   90.00
_cell.angle_gamma   90.00
#
_symmetry.space_group_name_H-M   'P 1'
#
loop_
_entity.id
_entity.type
_entity.pdbx_description
1 polymer ?
#
loop_
_entity_poly.entity_id
_entity_poly.type
_entity_poly.pdbx_seq_one_letter_code
_entity_poly.pdbx_strand_id
1 'polypeptide(L)'
;MNGIKHKKTNVEKKTLIDKIFKYFFLCVCILCSAVIVLIVAFILIKGVQPFFKEYLINGKIYKISLLEFIFGNKWGFSPNHYGAGYIIINTIYITILSLLIAVPVSVLTSLFITKTAPKKIGKGLQIVIELLASVPSIIYGLFGQAVITKFVVKISEGIGVQTLGGQSVLSTAIVLSMMIFPTITMISINSIKAVKKELVLGSLALGASDTQTNFKVVLRSAKNGIFSGVILGVGRALGEATAVSKVCGNAQIGPSFNLFDTTGTITTTILSGFNEASGVVYDIKFSLGVVLILIIIFTNFLLNYVKKKVGK
;
A
#
# COMPACT_ATOMS: atom_id res chain seq x y z
N MET A 1 58.63 -17.28 18.66
CA MET A 1 58.01 -17.77 17.39
C MET A 1 56.60 -18.37 17.53
N ASN A 2 56.14 -18.79 18.71
CA ASN A 2 54.83 -19.43 18.87
C ASN A 2 53.62 -18.49 18.84
N GLY A 3 53.74 -17.21 19.18
CA GLY A 3 52.64 -16.25 19.19
C GLY A 3 52.15 -15.80 17.80
N ILE A 4 52.98 -15.85 16.77
CA ILE A 4 52.64 -15.45 15.41
C ILE A 4 51.88 -16.57 14.68
N LYS A 5 52.19 -17.83 14.97
CA LYS A 5 51.43 -18.99 14.40
C LYS A 5 50.01 -19.04 14.93
N HIS A 6 49.75 -18.79 16.22
CA HIS A 6 48.41 -18.76 16.81
C HIS A 6 47.52 -17.62 16.28
N LYS A 7 48.12 -16.47 15.96
CA LYS A 7 47.40 -15.33 15.38
C LYS A 7 46.95 -15.59 13.94
N LYS A 8 47.82 -16.27 13.13
CA LYS A 8 47.54 -16.62 11.74
C LYS A 8 46.42 -17.65 11.62
N THR A 9 46.40 -18.70 12.44
CA THR A 9 45.36 -19.73 12.46
C THR A 9 43.98 -19.18 12.92
N ASN A 10 43.94 -18.19 13.81
CA ASN A 10 42.68 -17.54 14.21
C ASN A 10 42.15 -16.63 13.10
N VAL A 11 42.97 -15.96 12.33
CA VAL A 11 42.56 -15.13 11.18
C VAL A 11 42.03 -16.02 10.05
N GLU A 12 42.72 -17.13 9.76
CA GLU A 12 42.29 -18.10 8.73
C GLU A 12 40.95 -18.76 9.09
N LYS A 13 40.75 -19.18 10.35
CA LYS A 13 39.45 -19.68 10.83
C LYS A 13 38.36 -18.65 10.74
N LYS A 14 38.61 -17.39 11.08
CA LYS A 14 37.65 -16.28 10.97
C LYS A 14 37.26 -16.03 9.53
N THR A 15 38.22 -16.00 8.62
CA THR A 15 37.94 -15.83 7.17
C THR A 15 37.21 -17.02 6.57
N LEU A 16 37.40 -18.25 7.08
CA LEU A 16 36.65 -19.40 6.64
C LEU A 16 35.17 -19.33 7.11
N ILE A 17 34.94 -18.97 8.38
CA ILE A 17 33.63 -18.74 8.94
C ILE A 17 32.89 -17.66 8.18
N ASP A 18 33.52 -16.52 7.92
CA ASP A 18 32.94 -15.40 7.15
C ASP A 18 32.57 -15.84 5.73
N LYS A 19 33.37 -16.69 5.07
CA LYS A 19 33.03 -17.27 3.75
C LYS A 19 31.81 -18.18 3.83
N ILE A 20 31.74 -19.06 4.84
CA ILE A 20 30.60 -19.96 5.04
C ILE A 20 29.30 -19.14 5.22
N PHE A 21 29.31 -18.17 6.12
CA PHE A 21 28.16 -17.28 6.31
C PHE A 21 27.79 -16.50 5.06
N LYS A 22 28.76 -15.99 4.32
CA LYS A 22 28.52 -15.30 3.03
C LYS A 22 27.78 -16.19 2.05
N TYR A 23 28.22 -17.43 1.85
CA TYR A 23 27.55 -18.35 0.93
C TYR A 23 26.18 -18.80 1.46
N PHE A 24 26.06 -19.01 2.77
CA PHE A 24 24.78 -19.31 3.40
C PHE A 24 23.76 -18.20 3.15
N PHE A 25 24.10 -16.94 3.46
CA PHE A 25 23.20 -15.81 3.18
C PHE A 25 22.93 -15.61 1.69
N LEU A 26 23.92 -15.85 0.83
CA LEU A 26 23.72 -15.82 -0.62
C LEU A 26 22.68 -16.87 -1.07
N CYS A 27 22.77 -18.10 -0.59
CA CYS A 27 21.80 -19.15 -0.88
C CYS A 27 20.38 -18.78 -0.39
N VAL A 28 20.27 -18.24 0.84
CA VAL A 28 18.99 -17.77 1.37
C VAL A 28 18.41 -16.65 0.49
N CYS A 29 19.24 -15.65 0.10
CA CYS A 29 18.79 -14.57 -0.79
C CYS A 29 18.32 -15.09 -2.15
N ILE A 30 19.04 -16.03 -2.76
CA ILE A 30 18.67 -16.63 -4.04
C ILE A 30 17.33 -17.40 -3.90
N LEU A 31 17.20 -18.19 -2.83
CA LEU A 31 15.97 -18.96 -2.56
C LEU A 31 14.76 -18.04 -2.37
N CYS A 32 14.87 -17.00 -1.55
CA CYS A 32 13.81 -16.02 -1.35
C CYS A 32 13.44 -15.31 -2.67
N SER A 33 14.44 -14.93 -3.46
CA SER A 33 14.19 -14.28 -4.77
C SER A 33 13.52 -15.23 -5.75
N ALA A 34 13.95 -16.50 -5.78
CA ALA A 34 13.34 -17.52 -6.64
C ALA A 34 11.86 -17.79 -6.29
N VAL A 35 11.52 -17.83 -4.98
CA VAL A 35 10.13 -17.99 -4.54
C VAL A 35 9.26 -16.83 -5.03
N ILE A 36 9.73 -15.59 -4.92
CA ILE A 36 8.98 -14.42 -5.41
C ILE A 36 8.74 -14.52 -6.92
N VAL A 37 9.78 -14.85 -7.70
CA VAL A 37 9.67 -15.03 -9.16
C VAL A 37 8.67 -16.14 -9.50
N LEU A 38 8.72 -17.26 -8.79
CA LEU A 38 7.78 -18.38 -8.97
C LEU A 38 6.34 -17.98 -8.69
N ILE A 39 6.07 -17.23 -7.60
CA ILE A 39 4.73 -16.73 -7.30
C ILE A 39 4.21 -15.83 -8.41
N VAL A 40 5.03 -14.86 -8.86
CA VAL A 40 4.63 -13.94 -9.94
C VAL A 40 4.39 -14.71 -11.23
N ALA A 41 5.28 -15.63 -11.60
CA ALA A 41 5.12 -16.47 -12.79
C ALA A 41 3.84 -17.32 -12.73
N PHE A 42 3.56 -17.94 -11.57
CA PHE A 42 2.33 -18.70 -11.35
C PHE A 42 1.08 -17.83 -11.54
N ILE A 43 1.04 -16.64 -10.95
CA ILE A 43 -0.09 -15.71 -11.08
C ILE A 43 -0.27 -15.28 -12.54
N LEU A 44 0.83 -15.00 -13.27
CA LEU A 44 0.77 -14.62 -14.68
C LEU A 44 0.24 -15.76 -15.54
N ILE A 45 0.75 -16.97 -15.38
CA ILE A 45 0.32 -18.15 -16.16
C ILE A 45 -1.16 -18.45 -15.90
N LYS A 46 -1.56 -18.51 -14.62
CA LYS A 46 -2.95 -18.75 -14.23
C LYS A 46 -3.89 -17.62 -14.62
N GLY A 47 -3.46 -16.38 -14.52
CA GLY A 47 -4.29 -15.22 -14.82
C GLY A 47 -4.50 -14.95 -16.31
N VAL A 48 -3.61 -15.44 -17.17
CA VAL A 48 -3.80 -15.36 -18.65
C VAL A 48 -4.66 -16.51 -19.18
N GLN A 49 -4.68 -17.64 -18.49
CA GLN A 49 -5.37 -18.87 -18.90
C GLN A 49 -6.86 -18.69 -19.24
N PRO A 50 -7.68 -17.90 -18.48
CA PRO A 50 -9.11 -17.74 -18.76
C PRO A 50 -9.45 -17.18 -20.14
N PHE A 51 -8.56 -16.44 -20.76
CA PHE A 51 -8.79 -15.81 -22.07
C PHE A 51 -8.52 -16.76 -23.25
N PHE A 52 -7.83 -17.88 -22.98
CA PHE A 52 -7.52 -18.89 -23.99
C PHE A 52 -8.28 -20.20 -23.79
N LYS A 53 -8.84 -20.44 -22.60
CA LYS A 53 -9.54 -21.65 -22.22
C LYS A 53 -11.04 -21.49 -22.46
N GLU A 54 -11.68 -22.55 -22.95
CA GLU A 54 -13.12 -22.67 -23.03
C GLU A 54 -13.65 -23.35 -21.76
N TYR A 55 -14.72 -22.81 -21.22
CA TYR A 55 -15.36 -23.32 -20.00
C TYR A 55 -16.73 -23.87 -20.32
N LEU A 56 -16.96 -25.14 -19.97
CA LEU A 56 -18.27 -25.76 -20.08
C LEU A 56 -19.06 -25.53 -18.79
N ILE A 57 -20.13 -24.73 -18.87
CA ILE A 57 -20.99 -24.41 -17.74
C ILE A 57 -22.45 -24.68 -18.14
N ASN A 58 -23.14 -25.56 -17.42
CA ASN A 58 -24.52 -25.95 -17.72
C ASN A 58 -24.73 -26.39 -19.17
N GLY A 59 -23.80 -27.14 -19.75
CA GLY A 59 -23.88 -27.65 -21.10
C GLY A 59 -23.61 -26.62 -22.23
N LYS A 60 -23.24 -25.37 -21.88
CA LYS A 60 -22.85 -24.32 -22.83
C LYS A 60 -21.37 -23.99 -22.70
N ILE A 61 -20.73 -23.75 -23.83
CA ILE A 61 -19.32 -23.33 -23.89
C ILE A 61 -19.26 -21.80 -23.74
N TYR A 62 -18.44 -21.36 -22.79
CA TYR A 62 -18.20 -19.95 -22.52
C TYR A 62 -16.73 -19.61 -22.73
N LYS A 63 -16.47 -18.49 -23.40
CA LYS A 63 -15.15 -17.90 -23.60
C LYS A 63 -15.15 -16.47 -23.06
N ILE A 64 -14.17 -16.14 -22.24
CA ILE A 64 -14.07 -14.80 -21.64
C ILE A 64 -13.34 -13.88 -22.61
N SER A 65 -13.98 -12.76 -22.96
CA SER A 65 -13.37 -11.72 -23.78
C SER A 65 -12.44 -10.86 -22.93
N LEU A 66 -11.19 -10.67 -23.38
CA LEU A 66 -10.21 -9.79 -22.71
C LEU A 66 -10.70 -8.33 -22.68
N LEU A 67 -11.35 -7.85 -23.74
CA LEU A 67 -11.87 -6.48 -23.80
C LEU A 67 -13.02 -6.28 -22.81
N GLU A 68 -13.94 -7.25 -22.72
CA GLU A 68 -15.04 -7.20 -21.75
C GLU A 68 -14.51 -7.29 -20.31
N PHE A 69 -13.47 -8.09 -20.09
CA PHE A 69 -12.80 -8.14 -18.78
C PHE A 69 -12.17 -6.80 -18.40
N ILE A 70 -11.43 -6.14 -19.29
CA ILE A 70 -10.74 -4.88 -18.96
C ILE A 70 -11.70 -3.71 -18.83
N PHE A 71 -12.73 -3.61 -19.66
CA PHE A 71 -13.63 -2.45 -19.73
C PHE A 71 -15.02 -2.68 -19.15
N GLY A 72 -15.36 -3.90 -18.76
CA GLY A 72 -16.66 -4.22 -18.20
C GLY A 72 -16.93 -3.53 -16.86
N ASN A 73 -18.20 -3.23 -16.61
CA ASN A 73 -18.68 -2.50 -15.44
C ASN A 73 -19.49 -3.36 -14.43
N LYS A 74 -19.53 -4.68 -14.64
CA LYS A 74 -20.26 -5.64 -13.79
C LYS A 74 -19.39 -6.86 -13.49
N TRP A 75 -19.51 -7.40 -12.29
CA TRP A 75 -18.74 -8.57 -11.84
C TRP A 75 -19.67 -9.67 -11.32
N GLY A 76 -19.57 -10.88 -11.88
CA GLY A 76 -20.22 -12.07 -11.32
C GLY A 76 -21.72 -12.21 -11.58
N PHE A 77 -22.33 -11.41 -12.48
CA PHE A 77 -23.76 -11.46 -12.78
C PHE A 77 -24.16 -12.64 -13.68
N SER A 78 -23.23 -13.18 -14.43
CA SER A 78 -23.41 -14.38 -15.24
C SER A 78 -22.04 -15.00 -15.54
N PRO A 79 -21.98 -16.25 -16.04
CA PRO A 79 -20.72 -16.94 -16.33
C PRO A 79 -19.77 -16.20 -17.27
N ASN A 80 -20.25 -15.21 -18.02
CA ASN A 80 -19.45 -14.41 -18.94
C ASN A 80 -19.14 -12.99 -18.49
N HIS A 81 -19.83 -12.46 -17.45
CA HIS A 81 -19.73 -11.06 -17.09
C HIS A 81 -18.75 -10.85 -15.92
N TYR A 82 -17.47 -10.84 -16.25
CA TYR A 82 -16.37 -10.53 -15.32
C TYR A 82 -15.63 -9.27 -15.76
N GLY A 83 -16.27 -8.11 -15.56
CA GLY A 83 -15.68 -6.81 -15.89
C GLY A 83 -14.83 -6.26 -14.76
N ALA A 84 -13.53 -6.08 -15.00
CA ALA A 84 -12.58 -5.48 -14.03
C ALA A 84 -12.51 -3.96 -14.12
N GLY A 85 -13.03 -3.34 -15.18
CA GLY A 85 -12.84 -1.91 -15.46
C GLY A 85 -13.28 -1.00 -14.32
N TYR A 86 -14.48 -1.19 -13.80
CA TYR A 86 -14.97 -0.39 -12.69
C TYR A 86 -14.17 -0.64 -11.38
N ILE A 87 -13.70 -1.88 -11.15
CA ILE A 87 -12.93 -2.24 -9.97
C ILE A 87 -11.56 -1.55 -10.02
N ILE A 88 -10.95 -1.47 -11.20
CA ILE A 88 -9.69 -0.75 -11.44
C ILE A 88 -9.87 0.73 -11.10
N ILE A 89 -10.92 1.37 -11.63
CA ILE A 89 -11.22 2.77 -11.38
C ILE A 89 -11.45 3.02 -9.89
N ASN A 90 -12.27 2.19 -9.24
CA ASN A 90 -12.54 2.30 -7.81
C ASN A 90 -11.27 2.14 -6.97
N THR A 91 -10.40 1.18 -7.30
CA THR A 91 -9.14 0.96 -6.58
C THR A 91 -8.24 2.21 -6.64
N ILE A 92 -8.09 2.79 -7.82
CA ILE A 92 -7.29 4.02 -8.01
C ILE A 92 -7.94 5.20 -7.28
N TYR A 93 -9.25 5.37 -7.41
CA TYR A 93 -10.00 6.45 -6.78
C TYR A 93 -9.89 6.44 -5.26
N ILE A 94 -10.13 5.29 -4.64
CA ILE A 94 -10.02 5.11 -3.19
C ILE A 94 -8.56 5.34 -2.72
N THR A 95 -7.59 4.83 -3.46
CA THR A 95 -6.17 5.03 -3.14
C THR A 95 -5.81 6.52 -3.16
N ILE A 96 -6.26 7.27 -4.16
CA ILE A 96 -6.03 8.72 -4.25
C ILE A 96 -6.69 9.44 -3.07
N LEU A 97 -7.95 9.14 -2.76
CA LEU A 97 -8.66 9.75 -1.63
C LEU A 97 -7.94 9.47 -0.29
N SER A 98 -7.50 8.23 -0.08
CA SER A 98 -6.77 7.86 1.13
C SER A 98 -5.45 8.62 1.26
N LEU A 99 -4.74 8.81 0.17
CA LEU A 99 -3.47 9.57 0.14
C LEU A 99 -3.70 11.06 0.39
N LEU A 100 -4.77 11.64 -0.16
CA LEU A 100 -5.12 13.05 0.07
C LEU A 100 -5.35 13.33 1.56
N ILE A 101 -5.84 12.36 2.31
CA ILE A 101 -5.99 12.46 3.77
C ILE A 101 -4.66 12.15 4.49
N ALA A 102 -4.04 11.01 4.15
CA ALA A 102 -2.90 10.50 4.91
C ALA A 102 -1.62 11.31 4.73
N VAL A 103 -1.30 11.77 3.50
CA VAL A 103 -0.01 12.43 3.22
C VAL A 103 0.14 13.75 3.98
N PRO A 104 -0.82 14.70 3.93
CA PRO A 104 -0.69 15.95 4.69
C PRO A 104 -0.56 15.70 6.18
N VAL A 105 -1.42 14.85 6.74
CA VAL A 105 -1.41 14.52 8.17
C VAL A 105 -0.08 13.88 8.57
N SER A 106 0.43 12.92 7.77
CA SER A 106 1.72 12.25 8.04
C SER A 106 2.90 13.22 8.03
N VAL A 107 2.96 14.10 7.03
CA VAL A 107 4.08 15.05 6.89
C VAL A 107 4.07 16.07 8.01
N LEU A 108 2.90 16.64 8.34
CA LEU A 108 2.77 17.60 9.43
C LEU A 108 3.06 16.95 10.80
N THR A 109 2.56 15.74 11.02
CA THR A 109 2.86 14.99 12.26
C THR A 109 4.37 14.70 12.39
N SER A 110 5.02 14.29 11.29
CA SER A 110 6.46 14.02 11.29
C SER A 110 7.29 15.27 11.56
N LEU A 111 6.89 16.42 11.01
CA LEU A 111 7.52 17.71 11.27
C LEU A 111 7.32 18.14 12.73
N PHE A 112 6.11 18.02 13.25
CA PHE A 112 5.79 18.30 14.64
C PHE A 112 6.66 17.46 15.60
N ILE A 113 6.69 16.14 15.40
CA ILE A 113 7.46 15.20 16.24
C ILE A 113 8.96 15.52 16.23
N THR A 114 9.51 15.93 15.09
CA THR A 114 10.96 16.07 14.91
C THR A 114 11.49 17.46 15.23
N LYS A 115 10.68 18.50 15.05
CA LYS A 115 11.12 19.92 15.09
C LYS A 115 10.43 20.77 16.12
N THR A 116 9.15 20.50 16.43
CA THR A 116 8.32 21.39 17.26
C THR A 116 8.08 20.84 18.65
N ALA A 117 7.82 19.53 18.75
CA ALA A 117 7.49 18.90 20.03
C ALA A 117 8.68 18.89 21.01
N PRO A 118 8.45 19.10 22.32
CA PRO A 118 9.46 18.83 23.35
C PRO A 118 10.00 17.41 23.22
N LYS A 119 11.29 17.20 23.47
CA LYS A 119 11.98 15.90 23.24
C LYS A 119 11.24 14.69 23.84
N LYS A 120 10.67 14.82 25.04
CA LYS A 120 9.93 13.72 25.70
C LYS A 120 8.63 13.40 24.97
N ILE A 121 7.87 14.43 24.59
CA ILE A 121 6.60 14.28 23.86
C ILE A 121 6.87 13.73 22.45
N GLY A 122 7.85 14.27 21.74
CA GLY A 122 8.23 13.79 20.41
C GLY A 122 8.63 12.30 20.41
N LYS A 123 9.42 11.87 21.41
CA LYS A 123 9.79 10.45 21.59
C LYS A 123 8.55 9.58 21.90
N GLY A 124 7.67 10.02 22.77
CA GLY A 124 6.42 9.31 23.09
C GLY A 124 5.51 9.15 21.86
N LEU A 125 5.30 10.23 21.11
CA LEU A 125 4.51 10.19 19.88
C LEU A 125 5.14 9.26 18.81
N GLN A 126 6.46 9.27 18.68
CA GLN A 126 7.13 8.36 17.75
C GLN A 126 6.88 6.90 18.14
N ILE A 127 6.95 6.54 19.44
CA ILE A 127 6.62 5.18 19.91
C ILE A 127 5.17 4.82 19.58
N VAL A 128 4.22 5.74 19.76
CA VAL A 128 2.81 5.51 19.39
C VAL A 128 2.68 5.23 17.89
N ILE A 129 3.35 5.98 17.03
CA ILE A 129 3.34 5.75 15.59
C ILE A 129 3.96 4.37 15.23
N GLU A 130 5.04 3.98 15.90
CA GLU A 130 5.67 2.66 15.72
C GLU A 130 4.72 1.52 16.12
N LEU A 131 4.01 1.68 17.24
CA LEU A 131 2.98 0.73 17.67
C LEU A 131 1.83 0.65 16.66
N LEU A 132 1.31 1.77 16.16
CA LEU A 132 0.28 1.79 15.14
C LEU A 132 0.75 1.10 13.86
N ALA A 133 2.01 1.26 13.44
CA ALA A 133 2.56 0.58 12.26
C ALA A 133 2.58 -0.95 12.39
N SER A 134 2.65 -1.47 13.62
CA SER A 134 2.68 -2.92 13.93
C SER A 134 1.31 -3.55 14.07
N VAL A 135 0.22 -2.76 14.14
CA VAL A 135 -1.15 -3.28 14.27
C VAL A 135 -1.54 -4.07 13.01
N PRO A 136 -2.03 -5.33 13.15
CA PRO A 136 -2.55 -6.10 12.03
C PRO A 136 -3.69 -5.37 11.30
N SER A 137 -3.71 -5.42 9.95
CA SER A 137 -4.68 -4.70 9.13
C SER A 137 -6.13 -5.04 9.44
N ILE A 138 -6.41 -6.30 9.82
CA ILE A 138 -7.76 -6.72 10.21
C ILE A 138 -8.33 -5.90 11.38
N ILE A 139 -7.48 -5.47 12.33
CA ILE A 139 -7.91 -4.64 13.47
C ILE A 139 -8.40 -3.27 12.99
N TYR A 140 -7.68 -2.66 12.02
CA TYR A 140 -8.15 -1.43 11.37
C TYR A 140 -9.51 -1.62 10.66
N GLY A 141 -9.71 -2.78 10.03
CA GLY A 141 -10.98 -3.12 9.39
C GLY A 141 -12.12 -3.27 10.38
N LEU A 142 -11.90 -3.97 11.51
CA LEU A 142 -12.89 -4.14 12.57
C LEU A 142 -13.22 -2.80 13.24
N PHE A 143 -12.21 -1.98 13.54
CA PHE A 143 -12.42 -0.62 14.03
C PHE A 143 -13.20 0.21 13.01
N GLY A 144 -12.85 0.12 11.74
CA GLY A 144 -13.54 0.78 10.64
C GLY A 144 -15.03 0.41 10.60
N GLN A 145 -15.33 -0.88 10.69
CA GLN A 145 -16.70 -1.38 10.68
C GLN A 145 -17.49 -0.97 11.96
N ALA A 146 -16.84 -0.96 13.14
CA ALA A 146 -17.52 -0.67 14.40
C ALA A 146 -17.72 0.84 14.63
N VAL A 147 -16.79 1.69 14.19
CA VAL A 147 -16.74 3.11 14.52
C VAL A 147 -16.89 3.99 13.29
N ILE A 148 -16.06 3.78 12.24
CA ILE A 148 -16.01 4.69 11.08
C ILE A 148 -17.30 4.60 10.26
N THR A 149 -17.82 3.38 10.02
CA THR A 149 -19.11 3.25 9.30
C THR A 149 -20.25 3.95 10.01
N LYS A 150 -20.34 3.84 11.35
CA LYS A 150 -21.35 4.55 12.14
C LYS A 150 -21.20 6.07 12.06
N PHE A 151 -19.95 6.54 12.05
CA PHE A 151 -19.67 7.98 11.87
C PHE A 151 -20.11 8.45 10.48
N VAL A 152 -19.86 7.67 9.43
CA VAL A 152 -20.28 7.98 8.06
C VAL A 152 -21.81 7.93 7.93
N VAL A 153 -22.51 7.00 8.60
CA VAL A 153 -23.99 7.00 8.66
C VAL A 153 -24.51 8.33 9.23
N LYS A 154 -23.97 8.78 10.36
CA LYS A 154 -24.41 10.06 10.97
C LYS A 154 -24.20 11.26 10.04
N ILE A 155 -23.07 11.29 9.31
CA ILE A 155 -22.81 12.35 8.34
C ILE A 155 -23.81 12.28 7.19
N SER A 156 -24.06 11.08 6.64
CA SER A 156 -24.95 10.90 5.49
C SER A 156 -26.41 11.25 5.84
N GLU A 157 -26.89 10.88 7.03
CA GLU A 157 -28.20 11.27 7.54
C GLU A 157 -28.33 12.78 7.68
N GLY A 158 -27.28 13.46 8.18
CA GLY A 158 -27.25 14.93 8.32
C GLY A 158 -27.34 15.69 7.00
N ILE A 159 -26.96 15.07 5.88
CA ILE A 159 -27.03 15.66 4.53
C ILE A 159 -28.14 15.03 3.67
N GLY A 160 -28.98 14.14 4.25
CA GLY A 160 -30.11 13.50 3.56
C GLY A 160 -29.72 12.44 2.51
N VAL A 161 -28.51 11.85 2.61
CA VAL A 161 -28.04 10.79 1.70
C VAL A 161 -28.13 9.43 2.38
N GLN A 162 -28.64 8.42 1.68
CA GLN A 162 -28.70 7.04 2.19
C GLN A 162 -27.37 6.31 1.98
N THR A 163 -27.00 5.47 2.94
CA THR A 163 -25.83 4.57 2.86
C THR A 163 -26.21 3.16 3.25
N LEU A 164 -25.48 2.17 2.73
CA LEU A 164 -25.64 0.77 3.16
C LEU A 164 -24.90 0.54 4.49
N GLY A 165 -25.52 0.94 5.62
CA GLY A 165 -24.93 0.79 6.95
C GLY A 165 -23.56 1.49 7.10
N GLY A 166 -23.32 2.54 6.30
CA GLY A 166 -22.05 3.29 6.30
C GLY A 166 -20.90 2.62 5.56
N GLN A 167 -21.08 1.43 5.00
CA GLN A 167 -20.10 0.83 4.09
C GLN A 167 -20.08 1.63 2.79
N SER A 168 -18.92 2.27 2.51
CA SER A 168 -18.86 3.28 1.46
C SER A 168 -17.41 3.57 1.01
N VAL A 169 -17.30 4.32 -0.09
CA VAL A 169 -16.02 4.90 -0.55
C VAL A 169 -15.37 5.71 0.56
N LEU A 170 -16.14 6.56 1.28
CA LEU A 170 -15.62 7.43 2.34
C LEU A 170 -15.08 6.61 3.52
N SER A 171 -15.86 5.64 4.02
CA SER A 171 -15.39 4.75 5.10
C SER A 171 -14.12 4.02 4.71
N THR A 172 -14.05 3.53 3.48
CA THR A 172 -12.88 2.84 2.94
C THR A 172 -11.68 3.76 2.87
N ALA A 173 -11.84 4.98 2.36
CA ALA A 173 -10.75 5.95 2.25
C ALA A 173 -10.21 6.36 3.62
N ILE A 174 -11.06 6.56 4.63
CA ILE A 174 -10.65 6.89 5.99
C ILE A 174 -9.88 5.74 6.61
N VAL A 175 -10.40 4.51 6.58
CA VAL A 175 -9.72 3.34 7.17
C VAL A 175 -8.38 3.09 6.50
N LEU A 176 -8.33 3.17 5.18
CA LEU A 176 -7.09 3.00 4.43
C LEU A 176 -6.09 4.12 4.74
N SER A 177 -6.54 5.37 4.89
CA SER A 177 -5.68 6.48 5.29
C SER A 177 -5.08 6.28 6.68
N MET A 178 -5.85 5.79 7.65
CA MET A 178 -5.36 5.48 9.00
C MET A 178 -4.29 4.40 8.98
N MET A 179 -4.41 3.42 8.09
CA MET A 179 -3.46 2.31 7.98
C MET A 179 -2.14 2.71 7.31
N ILE A 180 -2.18 3.58 6.30
CA ILE A 180 -0.96 4.03 5.61
C ILE A 180 -0.26 5.19 6.34
N PHE A 181 -0.99 5.93 7.18
CA PHE A 181 -0.48 7.07 7.96
C PHE A 181 0.79 6.76 8.76
N PRO A 182 0.88 5.68 9.58
CA PRO A 182 2.09 5.38 10.34
C PRO A 182 3.30 5.11 9.45
N THR A 183 3.10 4.41 8.34
CA THR A 183 4.16 4.07 7.37
C THR A 183 4.78 5.32 6.76
N ILE A 184 3.93 6.25 6.26
CA ILE A 184 4.40 7.51 5.68
C ILE A 184 5.08 8.38 6.75
N THR A 185 4.49 8.45 7.96
CA THR A 185 5.01 9.24 9.07
C THR A 185 6.40 8.77 9.49
N MET A 186 6.62 7.46 9.66
CA MET A 186 7.92 6.91 10.08
C MET A 186 9.03 7.23 9.08
N ILE A 187 8.76 7.05 7.79
CA ILE A 187 9.75 7.36 6.75
C ILE A 187 10.01 8.87 6.68
N SER A 188 8.96 9.69 6.86
CA SER A 188 9.08 11.14 6.90
C SER A 188 9.90 11.62 8.10
N ILE A 189 9.69 11.04 9.30
CA ILE A 189 10.50 11.31 10.50
C ILE A 189 11.98 11.04 10.22
N ASN A 190 12.31 9.88 9.66
CA ASN A 190 13.69 9.51 9.35
C ASN A 190 14.30 10.45 8.31
N SER A 191 13.53 10.85 7.30
CA SER A 191 13.97 11.77 6.27
C SER A 191 14.22 13.18 6.79
N ILE A 192 13.37 13.67 7.69
CA ILE A 192 13.54 14.98 8.34
C ILE A 192 14.74 14.97 9.31
N LYS A 193 14.94 13.88 10.05
CA LYS A 193 16.10 13.72 10.93
C LYS A 193 17.43 13.65 10.17
N ALA A 194 17.43 13.16 8.94
CA ALA A 194 18.62 13.08 8.08
C ALA A 194 19.03 14.41 7.46
N VAL A 195 18.24 15.48 7.58
CA VAL A 195 18.61 16.81 7.08
C VAL A 195 19.83 17.34 7.82
N LYS A 196 20.84 17.80 7.07
CA LYS A 196 22.09 18.32 7.62
C LYS A 196 21.82 19.53 8.52
N LYS A 197 22.44 19.55 9.70
CA LYS A 197 22.29 20.63 10.68
C LYS A 197 22.79 21.97 10.15
N GLU A 198 23.84 21.95 9.31
CA GLU A 198 24.44 23.15 8.68
C GLU A 198 23.39 23.92 7.83
N LEU A 199 22.49 23.21 7.16
CA LEU A 199 21.41 23.88 6.38
C LEU A 199 20.43 24.61 7.29
N VAL A 200 20.11 24.01 8.44
CA VAL A 200 19.19 24.60 9.41
C VAL A 200 19.84 25.83 10.06
N LEU A 201 21.10 25.70 10.54
CA LEU A 201 21.84 26.78 11.15
C LEU A 201 22.10 27.92 10.17
N GLY A 202 22.45 27.63 8.90
CA GLY A 202 22.63 28.63 7.88
C GLY A 202 21.33 29.44 7.60
N SER A 203 20.16 28.78 7.57
CA SER A 203 18.87 29.47 7.43
C SER A 203 18.59 30.42 8.60
N LEU A 204 18.82 29.96 9.84
CA LEU A 204 18.65 30.79 11.05
C LEU A 204 19.62 31.96 11.08
N ALA A 205 20.90 31.74 10.69
CA ALA A 205 21.91 32.80 10.61
C ALA A 205 21.56 33.92 9.61
N LEU A 206 20.79 33.58 8.55
CA LEU A 206 20.23 34.56 7.61
C LEU A 206 18.95 35.25 8.09
N GLY A 207 18.56 35.07 9.37
CA GLY A 207 17.41 35.71 9.97
C GLY A 207 16.06 35.03 9.71
N ALA A 208 16.03 33.82 9.16
CA ALA A 208 14.79 33.09 8.99
C ALA A 208 14.26 32.60 10.36
N SER A 209 12.93 32.65 10.56
CA SER A 209 12.31 32.07 11.74
C SER A 209 12.36 30.53 11.71
N ASP A 210 12.19 29.89 12.88
CA ASP A 210 12.11 28.41 12.98
C ASP A 210 11.05 27.85 12.06
N THR A 211 9.88 28.49 11.99
CA THR A 211 8.79 28.05 11.10
C THR A 211 9.20 28.14 9.65
N GLN A 212 9.79 29.26 9.22
CA GLN A 212 10.28 29.42 7.84
C GLN A 212 11.36 28.38 7.51
N THR A 213 12.30 28.16 8.42
CA THR A 213 13.35 27.15 8.28
C THR A 213 12.77 25.75 8.16
N ASN A 214 11.78 25.38 8.97
CA ASN A 214 11.15 24.08 8.96
C ASN A 214 10.40 23.81 7.63
N PHE A 215 9.60 24.77 7.15
CA PHE A 215 8.81 24.59 5.93
C PHE A 215 9.62 24.79 4.65
N LYS A 216 10.51 25.79 4.58
CA LYS A 216 11.23 26.14 3.36
C LYS A 216 12.55 25.39 3.18
N VAL A 217 13.22 25.03 4.28
CA VAL A 217 14.54 24.37 4.22
C VAL A 217 14.45 22.89 4.57
N VAL A 218 13.90 22.58 5.75
CA VAL A 218 13.88 21.19 6.25
C VAL A 218 12.99 20.30 5.39
N LEU A 219 11.72 20.67 5.16
CA LEU A 219 10.83 19.85 4.33
C LEU A 219 11.32 19.76 2.89
N ARG A 220 11.87 20.86 2.35
CA ARG A 220 12.42 20.88 1.00
C ARG A 220 13.65 19.98 0.86
N SER A 221 14.51 19.94 1.87
CA SER A 221 15.67 19.04 1.89
C SER A 221 15.27 17.56 2.10
N ALA A 222 14.20 17.30 2.87
CA ALA A 222 13.68 15.96 3.13
C ALA A 222 12.75 15.42 2.02
N LYS A 223 12.38 16.24 1.03
CA LYS A 223 11.31 15.91 0.04
C LYS A 223 11.47 14.55 -0.61
N ASN A 224 12.67 14.16 -1.02
CA ASN A 224 12.94 12.88 -1.67
C ASN A 224 12.67 11.68 -0.78
N GLY A 225 12.98 11.79 0.51
CA GLY A 225 12.69 10.76 1.49
C GLY A 225 11.21 10.70 1.84
N ILE A 226 10.56 11.84 2.04
CA ILE A 226 9.10 11.93 2.24
C ILE A 226 8.37 11.30 1.06
N PHE A 227 8.78 11.60 -0.17
CA PHE A 227 8.21 11.01 -1.38
C PHE A 227 8.39 9.48 -1.43
N SER A 228 9.51 8.96 -0.93
CA SER A 228 9.71 7.51 -0.79
C SER A 228 8.71 6.90 0.20
N GLY A 229 8.38 7.60 1.28
CA GLY A 229 7.34 7.21 2.22
C GLY A 229 5.96 7.16 1.56
N VAL A 230 5.64 8.14 0.72
CA VAL A 230 4.38 8.15 -0.05
C VAL A 230 4.32 6.97 -1.03
N ILE A 231 5.40 6.69 -1.76
CA ILE A 231 5.46 5.53 -2.69
C ILE A 231 5.19 4.22 -1.94
N LEU A 232 5.80 4.04 -0.77
CA LEU A 232 5.57 2.84 0.04
C LEU A 232 4.13 2.79 0.58
N GLY A 233 3.57 3.94 0.96
CA GLY A 233 2.17 4.07 1.36
C GLY A 233 1.20 3.69 0.24
N VAL A 234 1.45 4.12 -1.00
CA VAL A 234 0.67 3.74 -2.19
C VAL A 234 0.71 2.23 -2.42
N GLY A 235 1.91 1.63 -2.39
CA GLY A 235 2.04 0.19 -2.55
C GLY A 235 1.25 -0.60 -1.51
N ARG A 236 1.27 -0.14 -0.24
CA ARG A 236 0.48 -0.73 0.84
C ARG A 236 -1.02 -0.55 0.63
N ALA A 237 -1.46 0.63 0.19
CA ALA A 237 -2.87 0.94 -0.07
C ALA A 237 -3.45 0.08 -1.20
N LEU A 238 -2.72 -0.07 -2.31
CA LEU A 238 -3.14 -0.88 -3.46
C LEU A 238 -3.23 -2.38 -3.11
N GLY A 239 -2.41 -2.85 -2.18
CA GLY A 239 -2.38 -4.26 -1.77
C GLY A 239 -3.35 -4.63 -0.65
N GLU A 240 -4.04 -3.66 -0.03
CA GLU A 240 -4.87 -3.94 1.15
C GLU A 240 -6.20 -4.58 0.78
N ALA A 241 -6.43 -5.78 1.32
CA ALA A 241 -7.66 -6.54 1.10
C ALA A 241 -8.51 -6.66 2.38
N THR A 242 -7.88 -7.03 3.49
CA THR A 242 -8.56 -7.45 4.73
C THR A 242 -9.28 -6.33 5.45
N ALA A 243 -8.63 -5.19 5.64
CA ALA A 243 -9.28 -4.03 6.26
C ALA A 243 -10.36 -3.45 5.36
N VAL A 244 -10.05 -3.31 4.07
CA VAL A 244 -10.98 -2.73 3.07
C VAL A 244 -12.24 -3.58 2.92
N SER A 245 -12.15 -4.91 2.90
CA SER A 245 -13.32 -5.80 2.76
C SER A 245 -14.37 -5.62 3.86
N LYS A 246 -14.01 -5.07 5.02
CA LYS A 246 -14.92 -4.84 6.15
C LYS A 246 -15.74 -3.55 6.01
N VAL A 247 -15.30 -2.61 5.18
CA VAL A 247 -15.86 -1.24 5.14
C VAL A 247 -16.28 -0.79 3.74
N CYS A 248 -15.94 -1.53 2.67
CA CYS A 248 -16.21 -1.09 1.30
C CYS A 248 -17.60 -1.50 0.76
N GLY A 249 -18.23 -2.55 1.32
CA GLY A 249 -19.54 -3.05 0.88
C GLY A 249 -19.49 -3.97 -0.34
N ASN A 250 -18.30 -4.20 -0.94
CA ASN A 250 -18.03 -5.14 -2.05
C ASN A 250 -19.04 -5.02 -3.22
N ALA A 251 -19.22 -3.80 -3.74
CA ALA A 251 -20.09 -3.54 -4.87
C ALA A 251 -19.72 -4.36 -6.12
N GLN A 252 -20.71 -4.94 -6.79
CA GLN A 252 -20.54 -5.76 -7.99
C GLN A 252 -20.82 -5.00 -9.29
N ILE A 253 -21.19 -3.73 -9.18
CA ILE A 253 -21.45 -2.82 -10.31
C ILE A 253 -20.77 -1.49 -10.01
N GLY A 254 -20.28 -0.80 -11.02
CA GLY A 254 -19.66 0.52 -10.90
C GLY A 254 -19.14 1.06 -12.23
N PRO A 255 -18.28 2.10 -12.22
CA PRO A 255 -17.77 2.76 -11.01
C PRO A 255 -18.77 3.72 -10.36
N SER A 256 -18.67 3.92 -9.03
CA SER A 256 -19.36 5.01 -8.34
C SER A 256 -18.35 5.99 -7.75
N PHE A 257 -18.58 7.28 -8.04
CA PHE A 257 -17.77 8.39 -7.51
C PHE A 257 -18.45 9.09 -6.31
N ASN A 258 -19.64 8.64 -5.93
CA ASN A 258 -20.31 9.12 -4.73
C ASN A 258 -19.61 8.55 -3.50
N LEU A 259 -19.25 9.43 -2.55
CA LEU A 259 -18.53 9.06 -1.34
C LEU A 259 -19.31 8.14 -0.40
N PHE A 260 -20.63 8.12 -0.51
CA PHE A 260 -21.53 7.34 0.36
C PHE A 260 -21.98 6.02 -0.26
N ASP A 261 -21.68 5.77 -1.52
CA ASP A 261 -21.99 4.49 -2.17
C ASP A 261 -21.00 3.40 -1.76
N THR A 262 -21.47 2.16 -1.83
CA THR A 262 -20.62 0.98 -1.69
C THR A 262 -19.61 0.91 -2.83
N THR A 263 -18.50 0.27 -2.57
CA THR A 263 -17.42 0.13 -3.54
C THR A 263 -16.75 -1.24 -3.41
N GLY A 264 -15.88 -1.57 -4.35
CA GLY A 264 -15.02 -2.74 -4.29
C GLY A 264 -13.66 -2.43 -4.88
N THR A 265 -12.62 -3.03 -4.35
CA THR A 265 -11.25 -2.94 -4.88
C THR A 265 -10.84 -4.26 -5.53
N ILE A 266 -9.78 -4.25 -6.33
CA ILE A 266 -9.23 -5.47 -6.94
C ILE A 266 -8.94 -6.52 -5.87
N THR A 267 -8.30 -6.12 -4.78
CA THR A 267 -7.91 -7.00 -3.67
C THR A 267 -9.10 -7.58 -2.92
N THR A 268 -10.14 -6.77 -2.67
CA THR A 268 -11.36 -7.28 -2.01
C THR A 268 -12.17 -8.20 -2.92
N THR A 269 -12.20 -7.95 -4.22
CA THR A 269 -12.86 -8.81 -5.21
C THR A 269 -12.14 -10.15 -5.34
N ILE A 270 -10.79 -10.17 -5.29
CA ILE A 270 -10.02 -11.41 -5.25
C ILE A 270 -10.34 -12.20 -3.97
N LEU A 271 -10.35 -11.54 -2.81
CA LEU A 271 -10.56 -12.18 -1.51
C LEU A 271 -11.98 -12.72 -1.33
N SER A 272 -13.00 -11.99 -1.83
CA SER A 272 -14.41 -12.34 -1.66
C SER A 272 -14.73 -13.69 -2.31
N GLY A 273 -15.16 -14.68 -1.51
CA GLY A 273 -15.51 -16.03 -1.98
C GLY A 273 -14.36 -16.79 -2.65
N PHE A 274 -13.09 -16.50 -2.32
CA PHE A 274 -11.94 -17.18 -2.94
C PHE A 274 -11.90 -18.68 -2.64
N ASN A 275 -12.20 -19.07 -1.41
CA ASN A 275 -12.16 -20.47 -0.96
C ASN A 275 -13.31 -21.31 -1.55
N GLU A 276 -14.39 -20.68 -1.98
CA GLU A 276 -15.57 -21.31 -2.54
C GLU A 276 -15.52 -21.28 -4.08
N ALA A 277 -14.59 -20.53 -4.66
CA ALA A 277 -14.46 -20.36 -6.10
C ALA A 277 -13.93 -21.62 -6.77
N SER A 278 -14.55 -22.02 -7.88
CA SER A 278 -14.13 -23.14 -8.73
C SER A 278 -14.26 -22.76 -10.20
N GLY A 279 -13.56 -23.52 -11.06
CA GLY A 279 -13.63 -23.34 -12.50
C GLY A 279 -13.27 -21.92 -12.94
N VAL A 280 -14.14 -21.29 -13.74
CA VAL A 280 -13.95 -19.95 -14.30
C VAL A 280 -13.80 -18.87 -13.23
N VAL A 281 -14.60 -18.97 -12.16
CA VAL A 281 -14.58 -17.99 -11.05
C VAL A 281 -13.23 -17.99 -10.34
N TYR A 282 -12.66 -19.16 -10.16
CA TYR A 282 -11.33 -19.31 -9.57
C TYR A 282 -10.24 -18.72 -10.48
N ASP A 283 -10.23 -19.12 -11.74
CA ASP A 283 -9.20 -18.74 -12.70
C ASP A 283 -9.21 -17.21 -12.96
N ILE A 284 -10.39 -16.58 -13.09
CA ILE A 284 -10.52 -15.14 -13.37
C ILE A 284 -10.04 -14.24 -12.21
N LYS A 285 -10.02 -14.75 -10.98
CA LYS A 285 -9.44 -14.02 -9.85
C LYS A 285 -7.92 -13.87 -9.98
N PHE A 286 -7.23 -14.83 -10.61
CA PHE A 286 -5.81 -14.67 -10.95
C PHE A 286 -5.62 -13.62 -12.04
N SER A 287 -6.57 -13.46 -12.96
CA SER A 287 -6.53 -12.38 -13.95
C SER A 287 -6.59 -11.01 -13.28
N LEU A 288 -7.43 -10.84 -12.23
CA LEU A 288 -7.39 -9.63 -11.40
C LEU A 288 -6.04 -9.45 -10.69
N GLY A 289 -5.41 -10.54 -10.26
CA GLY A 289 -4.06 -10.51 -9.69
C GLY A 289 -3.01 -9.99 -10.69
N VAL A 290 -3.09 -10.40 -11.96
CA VAL A 290 -2.25 -9.86 -13.04
C VAL A 290 -2.47 -8.36 -13.23
N VAL A 291 -3.74 -7.93 -13.28
CA VAL A 291 -4.08 -6.50 -13.40
C VAL A 291 -3.52 -5.71 -12.22
N LEU A 292 -3.64 -6.22 -11.00
CA LEU A 292 -3.08 -5.58 -9.81
C LEU A 292 -1.56 -5.42 -9.89
N ILE A 293 -0.84 -6.48 -10.31
CA ILE A 293 0.62 -6.42 -10.49
C ILE A 293 0.99 -5.34 -11.51
N LEU A 294 0.28 -5.26 -12.65
CA LEU A 294 0.52 -4.25 -13.67
C LEU A 294 0.25 -2.84 -13.15
N ILE A 295 -0.82 -2.62 -12.38
CA ILE A 295 -1.14 -1.32 -11.77
C ILE A 295 -0.04 -0.92 -10.77
N ILE A 296 0.42 -1.84 -9.92
CA ILE A 296 1.49 -1.57 -8.95
C ILE A 296 2.80 -1.20 -9.66
N ILE A 297 3.19 -1.95 -10.69
CA ILE A 297 4.41 -1.65 -11.47
C ILE A 297 4.29 -0.28 -12.14
N PHE A 298 3.16 -0.01 -12.80
CA PHE A 298 2.92 1.26 -13.48
C PHE A 298 2.92 2.44 -12.50
N THR A 299 2.22 2.30 -11.38
CA THR A 299 2.14 3.35 -10.34
C THR A 299 3.51 3.61 -9.72
N ASN A 300 4.27 2.57 -9.41
CA ASN A 300 5.64 2.71 -8.89
C ASN A 300 6.57 3.39 -9.90
N PHE A 301 6.48 3.03 -11.18
CA PHE A 301 7.25 3.70 -12.23
C PHE A 301 6.90 5.19 -12.33
N LEU A 302 5.60 5.51 -12.39
CA LEU A 302 5.10 6.89 -12.46
C LEU A 302 5.55 7.71 -11.26
N LEU A 303 5.38 7.20 -10.05
CA LEU A 303 5.77 7.89 -8.82
C LEU A 303 7.28 8.09 -8.72
N ASN A 304 8.09 7.11 -9.12
CA ASN A 304 9.54 7.25 -9.16
C ASN A 304 9.98 8.28 -10.21
N TYR A 305 9.31 8.36 -11.35
CA TYR A 305 9.55 9.40 -12.36
C TYR A 305 9.23 10.80 -11.80
N VAL A 306 8.08 10.97 -11.15
CA VAL A 306 7.69 12.23 -10.49
C VAL A 306 8.70 12.59 -9.39
N LYS A 307 9.10 11.65 -8.54
CA LYS A 307 10.13 11.84 -7.51
C LYS A 307 11.43 12.37 -8.10
N LYS A 308 11.90 11.81 -9.22
CA LYS A 308 13.13 12.26 -9.89
C LYS A 308 13.01 13.67 -10.44
N LYS A 309 11.82 14.06 -10.93
CA LYS A 309 11.56 15.42 -11.45
C LYS A 309 11.43 16.44 -10.32
N VAL A 310 10.74 16.09 -9.24
CA VAL A 310 10.60 16.94 -8.05
C VAL A 310 11.93 17.03 -7.28
N GLY A 311 12.79 16.02 -7.35
CA GLY A 311 14.10 15.97 -6.67
C GLY A 311 15.15 16.91 -7.23
N LYS A 312 15.01 17.28 -8.50
CA LYS A 312 15.82 18.33 -9.15
C LYS A 312 15.31 19.71 -8.75
#